data_1b1e969460acdcf8ca5b7026de62d8ba
#
_entry.id   1b1e969460acdcf8ca5b7026de62d8ba
#
_cell.length_a   1.000
_cell.length_b   1.000
_cell.length_c   1.000
_cell.angle_alpha   90.00
_cell.angle_beta   90.00
_cell.angle_gamma   90.00
#
_symmetry.space_group_name_H-M   'P 1'
#
loop_
_entity.id
_entity.type
_entity.pdbx_description
1 polymer ?
#
loop_
_entity_poly.entity_id
_entity_poly.type
_entity_poly.pdbx_seq_one_letter_code
_entity_poly.pdbx_strand_id
1 'polypeptide(L)'
;MAQNHIGDLRLTMNFGSSQSGFDAVRFGLDFAVYTDPGAAGFPFGKGTYFWGGAAGTWFWVDPVNDLAFVGMIQNLGGNRPGGINFRNDSGRLIYAALARPATTAASAR
;
A
#
# COMPACT_ATOMS: atom_id res chain seq x y z
N MET A 1 14.39 10.38 0.67
CA MET A 1 12.98 10.69 0.97
C MET A 1 12.21 9.42 1.36
N ALA A 2 12.33 8.34 0.60
CA ALA A 2 11.62 7.09 0.84
C ALA A 2 12.41 6.11 1.75
N GLN A 3 13.06 6.61 2.76
CA GLN A 3 13.74 5.84 3.80
C GLN A 3 13.17 6.24 5.17
N ASN A 4 13.28 5.34 6.13
CA ASN A 4 12.86 5.63 7.50
C ASN A 4 13.72 6.76 8.11
N HIS A 5 13.11 7.88 8.43
CA HIS A 5 13.73 9.03 9.08
C HIS A 5 13.25 9.26 10.53
N ILE A 6 12.38 8.41 11.03
CA ILE A 6 11.84 8.53 12.40
C ILE A 6 12.36 7.44 13.35
N GLY A 7 13.28 6.58 12.89
CA GLY A 7 13.81 5.48 13.69
C GLY A 7 12.71 4.53 14.15
N ASP A 8 12.69 4.22 15.44
CA ASP A 8 11.71 3.30 16.04
C ASP A 8 10.41 3.98 16.48
N LEU A 9 10.26 5.27 16.23
CA LEU A 9 9.01 5.96 16.52
C LEU A 9 7.85 5.37 15.72
N ARG A 10 6.74 5.14 16.40
CA ARG A 10 5.53 4.60 15.79
C ARG A 10 4.63 5.72 15.30
N LEU A 11 4.00 5.51 14.16
CA LEU A 11 2.96 6.42 13.69
C LEU A 11 1.70 6.20 14.52
N THR A 12 1.24 7.25 15.18
CA THR A 12 0.02 7.22 16.02
C THR A 12 -1.24 7.67 15.29
N MET A 13 -1.11 8.08 14.02
CA MET A 13 -2.25 8.56 13.25
C MET A 13 -3.03 7.41 12.63
N ASN A 14 -4.34 7.46 12.76
CA ASN A 14 -5.28 6.53 12.14
C ASN A 14 -5.36 6.75 10.62
N PHE A 15 -4.38 6.26 9.90
CA PHE A 15 -4.45 6.18 8.44
C PHE A 15 -5.28 4.98 8.01
N GLY A 16 -6.60 5.02 8.30
CA GLY A 16 -7.56 4.02 7.80
C GLY A 16 -7.41 2.62 8.39
N SER A 17 -8.12 2.39 9.43
CA SER A 17 -8.84 1.17 9.81
C SER A 17 -8.11 -0.16 10.00
N SER A 18 -6.83 -0.23 10.32
CA SER A 18 -6.30 -1.47 10.88
C SER A 18 -5.04 -1.21 11.68
N GLN A 19 -5.13 -1.33 12.97
CA GLN A 19 -4.00 -1.12 13.89
C GLN A 19 -2.88 -2.16 13.72
N SER A 20 -3.12 -3.25 13.04
CA SER A 20 -2.17 -4.35 12.94
C SER A 20 -1.04 -4.16 11.93
N GLY A 21 -1.11 -3.15 11.07
CA GLY A 21 -0.08 -2.91 10.05
C GLY A 21 0.90 -1.79 10.37
N PHE A 22 0.67 -1.02 11.42
CA PHE A 22 1.46 0.19 11.71
C PHE A 22 2.87 -0.09 12.26
N ASP A 23 3.09 -1.24 12.85
CA ASP A 23 4.43 -1.60 13.35
C ASP A 23 5.46 -1.77 12.23
N ALA A 24 5.00 -2.06 11.03
CA ALA A 24 5.82 -2.22 9.84
C ALA A 24 5.94 -0.95 8.99
N VAL A 25 5.30 0.15 9.42
CA VAL A 25 5.28 1.42 8.70
C VAL A 25 6.08 2.47 9.46
N ARG A 26 6.94 3.17 8.74
CA ARG A 26 7.70 4.31 9.23
C ARG A 26 7.45 5.52 8.34
N PHE A 27 8.06 6.62 8.63
CA PHE A 27 7.91 7.84 7.85
C PHE A 27 9.26 8.31 7.30
N GLY A 28 9.27 8.65 6.01
CA GLY A 28 10.38 9.32 5.37
C GLY A 28 10.30 10.84 5.54
N LEU A 29 10.77 11.60 4.58
CA LEU A 29 10.63 13.06 4.61
C LEU A 29 9.25 13.54 4.14
N ASP A 30 8.61 12.81 3.22
CA ASP A 30 7.28 13.17 2.69
C ASP A 30 6.26 12.02 2.70
N PHE A 31 6.72 10.77 2.79
CA PHE A 31 5.88 9.60 2.58
C PHE A 31 5.99 8.61 3.72
N ALA A 32 4.92 7.85 3.94
CA ALA A 32 4.97 6.65 4.74
C ALA A 32 5.71 5.54 3.97
N VAL A 33 6.47 4.75 4.69
CA VAL A 33 7.33 3.70 4.12
C VAL A 33 7.09 2.37 4.82
N TYR A 34 6.84 1.32 4.05
CA TYR A 34 6.81 -0.04 4.56
C TYR A 34 8.24 -0.55 4.77
N THR A 35 8.67 -0.65 6.02
CA THR A 35 9.98 -1.22 6.36
C THR A 35 9.95 -2.74 6.41
N ASP A 36 8.80 -3.31 6.74
CA ASP A 36 8.54 -4.75 6.70
C ASP A 36 7.10 -5.04 6.24
N PRO A 37 6.82 -4.95 4.94
CA PRO A 37 5.46 -5.16 4.42
C PRO A 37 4.95 -6.58 4.64
N GLY A 38 5.84 -7.58 4.68
CA GLY A 38 5.49 -8.96 4.96
C GLY A 38 4.90 -9.14 6.36
N ALA A 39 5.47 -8.50 7.37
CA ALA A 39 4.93 -8.50 8.74
C ALA A 39 3.56 -7.81 8.81
N ALA A 40 3.30 -6.86 7.93
CA ALA A 40 2.00 -6.18 7.82
C ALA A 40 0.96 -6.97 7.01
N GLY A 41 1.33 -8.12 6.44
CA GLY A 41 0.46 -8.94 5.59
C GLY A 41 0.23 -8.37 4.20
N PHE A 42 1.13 -7.54 3.70
CA PHE A 42 1.06 -6.96 2.36
C PHE A 42 2.09 -7.58 1.41
N PRO A 43 1.75 -7.72 0.12
CA PRO A 43 2.63 -8.29 -0.89
C PRO A 43 3.67 -7.31 -1.45
N PHE A 44 3.74 -6.10 -0.93
CA PHE A 44 4.66 -5.07 -1.39
C PHE A 44 6.12 -5.43 -1.15
N GLY A 45 7.01 -4.90 -1.97
CA GLY A 45 8.44 -4.95 -1.72
C GLY A 45 8.85 -4.08 -0.53
N LYS A 46 9.95 -4.45 0.14
CA LYS A 46 10.52 -3.64 1.22
C LYS A 46 10.91 -2.26 0.70
N GLY A 47 10.55 -1.22 1.45
CA GLY A 47 10.81 0.15 1.06
C GLY A 47 9.71 0.76 0.16
N THR A 48 8.62 0.05 -0.08
CA THR A 48 7.44 0.62 -0.72
C THR A 48 6.96 1.82 0.06
N TYR A 49 6.80 2.94 -0.61
CA TYR A 49 6.33 4.18 0.00
C TYR A 49 4.98 4.59 -0.59
N PHE A 50 4.20 5.24 0.24
CA PHE A 50 2.80 5.54 -0.10
C PHE A 50 2.29 6.77 0.64
N TRP A 51 1.22 7.31 0.12
CA TRP A 51 0.40 8.31 0.81
C TRP A 51 -1.03 8.28 0.28
N GLY A 52 -1.90 9.11 0.85
CA GLY A 52 -3.28 9.21 0.43
C GLY A 52 -3.90 10.54 0.81
N GLY A 53 -4.98 10.88 0.15
CA GLY A 53 -5.73 12.10 0.35
C GLY A 53 -7.05 11.88 1.10
N ALA A 54 -7.58 12.94 1.69
CA ALA A 54 -8.85 12.94 2.43
C ALA A 54 -10.06 12.58 1.55
N ALA A 55 -9.98 12.87 0.25
CA ALA A 55 -11.02 12.52 -0.74
C ALA A 55 -10.91 11.08 -1.28
N GLY A 56 -10.06 10.25 -0.67
CA GLY A 56 -9.96 8.83 -0.97
C GLY A 56 -8.93 8.46 -2.02
N THR A 57 -8.23 9.41 -2.62
CA THR A 57 -7.12 9.13 -3.53
C THR A 57 -5.95 8.50 -2.78
N TRP A 58 -5.19 7.63 -3.44
CA TRP A 58 -3.98 7.04 -2.87
C TRP A 58 -2.98 6.69 -3.96
N PHE A 59 -1.73 6.54 -3.56
CA PHE A 59 -0.69 5.98 -4.41
C PHE A 59 0.28 5.14 -3.59
N TRP A 60 0.99 4.27 -4.25
CA TRP A 60 2.17 3.61 -3.71
C TRP A 60 3.19 3.37 -4.82
N VAL A 61 4.44 3.33 -4.44
CA VAL A 61 5.58 3.02 -5.32
C VAL A 61 6.40 1.92 -4.67
N ASP A 62 6.59 0.84 -5.39
CA ASP A 62 7.37 -0.32 -4.98
C ASP A 62 8.69 -0.35 -5.76
N PRO A 63 9.81 0.07 -5.14
CA PRO A 63 11.10 0.10 -5.83
C PRO A 63 11.70 -1.29 -6.05
N VAL A 64 11.27 -2.30 -5.29
CA VAL A 64 11.76 -3.68 -5.44
C VAL A 64 11.19 -4.32 -6.70
N ASN A 65 9.90 -4.12 -6.96
CA ASN A 65 9.21 -4.69 -8.10
C ASN A 65 9.09 -3.73 -9.29
N ASP A 66 9.70 -2.55 -9.18
CA ASP A 66 9.65 -1.49 -10.21
C ASP A 66 8.23 -1.15 -10.65
N LEU A 67 7.36 -0.94 -9.66
CA LEU A 67 5.93 -0.80 -9.87
C LEU A 67 5.40 0.43 -9.12
N ALA A 68 4.53 1.19 -9.77
CA ALA A 68 3.81 2.29 -9.17
C ALA A 68 2.31 2.17 -9.47
N PHE A 69 1.50 2.57 -8.52
CA PHE A 69 0.05 2.58 -8.65
C PHE A 69 -0.53 3.90 -8.13
N VAL A 70 -1.52 4.41 -8.82
CA VAL A 70 -2.31 5.58 -8.41
C VAL A 70 -3.78 5.22 -8.45
N GLY A 71 -4.46 5.36 -7.33
CA GLY A 71 -5.91 5.23 -7.23
C GLY A 71 -6.57 6.60 -7.17
N MET A 72 -7.47 6.88 -8.09
CA MET A 72 -8.16 8.16 -8.17
C MET A 72 -9.65 7.96 -7.98
N ILE A 73 -10.15 8.30 -6.81
CA ILE A 73 -11.56 8.26 -6.46
C ILE A 73 -11.97 9.54 -5.75
N GLN A 74 -13.26 9.80 -5.71
CA GLN A 74 -13.85 10.89 -4.97
C GLN A 74 -14.75 10.30 -3.88
N ASN A 75 -14.23 10.13 -2.68
CA ASN A 75 -14.96 9.54 -1.56
C ASN A 75 -14.58 10.23 -0.24
N LEU A 76 -15.34 11.24 0.11
CA LEU A 76 -15.23 11.91 1.41
C LEU A 76 -15.93 11.04 2.48
N GLY A 77 -15.23 10.68 3.52
CA GLY A 77 -15.79 9.89 4.62
C GLY A 77 -15.18 8.52 4.82
N GLY A 78 -14.19 8.17 4.02
CA GLY A 78 -13.39 6.95 4.21
C GLY A 78 -14.13 5.65 3.95
N ASN A 79 -13.54 4.55 4.35
CA ASN A 79 -14.13 3.23 4.22
C ASN A 79 -15.22 3.01 5.28
N ARG A 80 -16.39 2.60 4.86
CA ARG A 80 -17.45 2.18 5.77
C ARG A 80 -17.10 0.80 6.36
N PRO A 81 -17.44 0.54 7.63
CA PRO A 81 -17.31 -0.80 8.20
C PRO A 81 -18.01 -1.84 7.31
N GLY A 82 -17.28 -2.90 6.94
CA GLY A 82 -17.78 -3.93 6.02
C GLY A 82 -17.77 -3.56 4.53
N GLY A 83 -17.29 -2.36 4.18
CA GLY A 83 -17.13 -1.93 2.80
C GLY A 83 -15.80 -2.38 2.17
N ILE A 84 -15.66 -2.15 0.88
CA ILE A 84 -14.44 -2.43 0.13
C ILE A 84 -13.34 -1.45 0.55
N ASN A 85 -12.20 -1.98 0.94
CA ASN A 85 -11.00 -1.17 1.17
C ASN A 85 -10.18 -1.08 -0.12
N PHE A 86 -10.52 -0.13 -0.98
CA PHE A 86 -9.88 0.02 -2.29
C PHE A 86 -8.35 0.09 -2.21
N ARG A 87 -7.81 0.74 -1.19
CA ARG A 87 -6.36 0.87 -1.01
C ARG A 87 -5.69 -0.49 -0.79
N ASN A 88 -6.18 -1.26 0.14
CA ASN A 88 -5.60 -2.55 0.49
C ASN A 88 -5.94 -3.62 -0.56
N ASP A 89 -7.17 -3.63 -1.03
CA ASP A 89 -7.65 -4.64 -1.97
C ASP A 89 -7.00 -4.48 -3.35
N SER A 90 -6.79 -3.25 -3.83
CA SER A 90 -6.09 -3.01 -5.10
C SER A 90 -4.65 -3.52 -5.06
N GLY A 91 -3.92 -3.30 -3.97
CA GLY A 91 -2.58 -3.82 -3.81
C GLY A 91 -2.55 -5.34 -3.92
N ARG A 92 -3.40 -6.03 -3.17
CA ARG A 92 -3.48 -7.50 -3.20
C ARG A 92 -3.82 -8.05 -4.58
N LEU A 93 -4.79 -7.44 -5.27
CA LEU A 93 -5.22 -7.86 -6.60
C LEU A 93 -4.13 -7.66 -7.66
N ILE A 94 -3.43 -6.53 -7.63
CA ILE A 94 -2.35 -6.23 -8.55
C ILE A 94 -1.21 -7.23 -8.41
N TYR A 95 -0.75 -7.48 -7.19
CA TYR A 95 0.33 -8.45 -6.96
C TYR A 95 -0.11 -9.89 -7.25
N ALA A 96 -1.35 -10.25 -7.00
CA ALA A 96 -1.89 -11.55 -7.41
C ALA A 96 -1.92 -11.70 -8.93
N ALA A 97 -2.23 -10.65 -9.67
CA ALA A 97 -2.21 -10.65 -11.13
C ALA A 97 -0.78 -10.76 -11.68
N LEU A 98 0.19 -10.08 -11.06
CA LEU A 98 1.60 -10.16 -11.46
C LEU A 98 2.23 -11.53 -11.18
N ALA A 99 1.76 -12.23 -10.15
CA ALA A 99 2.23 -13.56 -9.81
C ALA A 99 1.70 -14.67 -10.75
N ARG A 100 0.75 -14.38 -11.63
CA ARG A 100 0.24 -15.35 -12.59
C ARG A 100 1.31 -15.72 -13.63
N PRO A 101 1.46 -17.02 -13.96
CA PRO A 101 2.39 -17.43 -14.99
C PRO A 101 2.06 -16.78 -16.33
N ALA A 102 3.08 -16.33 -17.06
CA ALA A 102 2.92 -15.73 -18.39
C ALA A 102 2.22 -16.65 -19.41
N THR A 103 2.33 -17.96 -19.23
CA THR A 103 1.65 -18.97 -20.04
C THR A 103 0.12 -18.89 -19.98
N THR A 104 -0.44 -18.44 -18.85
CA THR A 104 -1.90 -18.27 -18.71
C THR A 104 -2.42 -17.10 -19.54
N ALA A 105 -1.66 -16.02 -19.66
CA ALA A 105 -2.00 -14.88 -20.51
C ALA A 105 -1.91 -15.22 -22.02
N ALA A 106 -0.95 -16.06 -22.42
CA ALA A 106 -0.81 -16.51 -23.79
C ALA A 106 -1.92 -17.50 -24.21
N SER A 107 -2.40 -18.34 -23.29
CA SER A 107 -3.48 -19.30 -23.56
C SER A 107 -4.88 -18.70 -23.59
N ALA A 108 -5.05 -17.47 -23.09
CA ALA A 108 -6.32 -16.73 -23.11
C ALA A 108 -6.60 -16.02 -24.46
N ARG A 109 -5.70 -16.14 -25.41
CA ARG A 109 -5.86 -15.67 -26.79
C ARG A 109 -6.49 -16.78 -27.65
#